data_015c9274187ea1e7d44d2a05dc0364b1
#
_entry.id   015c9274187ea1e7d44d2a05dc0364b1
#
_cell.length_a   1.000
_cell.length_b   1.000
_cell.length_c   1.000
_cell.angle_alpha   90.00
_cell.angle_beta   90.00
_cell.angle_gamma   90.00
#
_symmetry.space_group_name_H-M   'P 1'
#
loop_
_entity.id
_entity.type
_entity.pdbx_description
1 polymer ?
#
loop_
_entity_poly.entity_id
_entity_poly.type
_entity_poly.pdbx_seq_one_letter_code
_entity_poly.pdbx_strand_id
1 'polypeptide(L)'
;MQSSDWEVLQRASDWLQQGYKAHLFTVIQTWGSAPRLPGAILVVREDGHLVGSVSGGCIEDDLADKASQQQLPTQPAILEYGIHQDEAQRFGIPCGGQLKIFAEPLTDAAQLAPMLQSLAQRRLLKRSVNLQSGEVCHQPILPEGLPYLDNDWFHSYFGPQWRLLIIGANQLGSVLAAMAQALDFHVMICDPREEMRAEWHVEGADWLPGMPDDVVLDIAPDPHTAIVAVTHDPKLDDMALLEALKSEAFYIGALGSVKNQEKRKQRLRSFDLSEQEVNRLHGPVGLRIGSRTPAEIAVSILAELIQVRSQLQQVGLSPASADRAAA
;
A
#
# COMPACT_ATOMS: atom_id res chain seq x y z
N MET A 1 7.14 10.05 1.34
CA MET A 1 7.96 8.82 1.21
C MET A 1 7.41 8.05 0.03
N GLN A 2 8.25 7.51 -0.83
CA GLN A 2 7.80 6.70 -1.96
C GLN A 2 7.49 5.28 -1.47
N SER A 3 6.59 4.55 -2.16
CA SER A 3 6.25 3.17 -1.77
C SER A 3 7.45 2.24 -1.87
N SER A 4 7.42 1.14 -1.12
CA SER A 4 8.44 0.08 -1.21
C SER A 4 8.61 -0.43 -2.66
N ASP A 5 7.51 -0.56 -3.42
CA ASP A 5 7.54 -0.98 -4.82
C ASP A 5 8.21 0.06 -5.72
N TRP A 6 7.96 1.35 -5.49
CA TRP A 6 8.66 2.42 -6.21
C TRP A 6 10.17 2.33 -5.99
N GLU A 7 10.61 2.16 -4.75
CA GLU A 7 12.04 2.07 -4.42
C GLU A 7 12.71 0.90 -5.14
N VAL A 8 12.06 -0.28 -5.13
CA VAL A 8 12.55 -1.48 -5.80
C VAL A 8 12.66 -1.26 -7.31
N LEU A 9 11.59 -0.76 -7.93
CA LEU A 9 11.54 -0.54 -9.39
C LEU A 9 12.49 0.59 -9.84
N GLN A 10 12.59 1.68 -9.06
CA GLN A 10 13.50 2.77 -9.37
C GLN A 10 14.95 2.29 -9.27
N ARG A 11 15.29 1.54 -8.22
CA ARG A 11 16.64 0.98 -8.07
C ARG A 11 17.00 0.03 -9.20
N ALA A 12 16.04 -0.81 -9.61
CA ALA A 12 16.21 -1.68 -10.77
C ALA A 12 16.49 -0.87 -12.05
N SER A 13 15.71 0.19 -12.29
CA SER A 13 15.89 1.09 -13.43
C SER A 13 17.26 1.76 -13.43
N ASP A 14 17.70 2.27 -12.26
CA ASP A 14 19.02 2.90 -12.12
C ASP A 14 20.16 1.93 -12.44
N TRP A 15 20.07 0.68 -11.98
CA TRP A 15 21.08 -0.35 -12.28
C TRP A 15 21.13 -0.69 -13.78
N LEU A 16 19.96 -0.85 -14.42
CA LEU A 16 19.89 -1.12 -15.85
C LEU A 16 20.46 0.03 -16.69
N GLN A 17 20.19 1.29 -16.30
CA GLN A 17 20.78 2.48 -16.96
C GLN A 17 22.29 2.55 -16.77
N GLN A 18 22.84 2.02 -15.70
CA GLN A 18 24.29 1.89 -15.46
C GLN A 18 24.92 0.71 -16.20
N GLY A 19 24.14 -0.08 -16.95
CA GLY A 19 24.61 -1.22 -17.74
C GLY A 19 24.66 -2.55 -17.00
N TYR A 20 24.16 -2.62 -15.74
CA TYR A 20 24.01 -3.88 -15.01
C TYR A 20 22.81 -4.67 -15.50
N LYS A 21 22.85 -5.99 -15.35
CA LYS A 21 21.68 -6.86 -15.46
C LYS A 21 21.06 -7.06 -14.09
N ALA A 22 19.76 -7.28 -14.06
CA ALA A 22 19.04 -7.55 -12.82
C ALA A 22 17.93 -8.57 -13.05
N HIS A 23 17.39 -9.12 -11.97
CA HIS A 23 16.18 -9.94 -11.97
C HIS A 23 15.15 -9.32 -11.04
N LEU A 24 13.92 -9.24 -11.51
CA LEU A 24 12.76 -8.88 -10.69
C LEU A 24 12.08 -10.17 -10.23
N PHE A 25 11.89 -10.28 -8.92
CA PHE A 25 11.15 -11.38 -8.30
C PHE A 25 9.84 -10.85 -7.74
N THR A 26 8.75 -11.59 -7.95
CA THR A 26 7.43 -11.25 -7.41
C THR A 26 6.84 -12.47 -6.70
N VAL A 27 6.38 -12.31 -5.48
CA VAL A 27 5.67 -13.35 -4.74
C VAL A 27 4.34 -13.64 -5.41
N ILE A 28 4.14 -14.89 -5.86
CA ILE A 28 2.87 -15.34 -6.44
C ILE A 28 1.97 -15.88 -5.35
N GLN A 29 2.50 -16.77 -4.52
CA GLN A 29 1.72 -17.49 -3.52
C GLN A 29 2.60 -17.93 -2.36
N THR A 30 2.00 -17.94 -1.18
CA THR A 30 2.61 -18.39 0.06
C THR A 30 1.68 -19.33 0.78
N TRP A 31 2.22 -20.35 1.47
CA TRP A 31 1.50 -21.25 2.34
C TRP A 31 2.14 -21.25 3.73
N GLY A 32 1.31 -21.33 4.77
CA GLY A 32 1.76 -21.24 6.15
C GLY A 32 2.05 -19.79 6.60
N SER A 33 2.90 -19.64 7.60
CA SER A 33 3.28 -18.32 8.14
C SER A 33 4.39 -17.71 7.29
N ALA A 34 4.03 -17.05 6.19
CA ALA A 34 5.01 -16.35 5.37
C ALA A 34 5.09 -14.87 5.77
N PRO A 35 6.29 -14.28 5.89
CA PRO A 35 6.47 -12.89 6.31
C PRO A 35 6.14 -11.88 5.21
N ARG A 36 5.99 -12.33 3.95
CA ARG A 36 5.63 -11.48 2.80
C ARG A 36 4.39 -12.01 2.11
N LEU A 37 3.54 -11.09 1.68
CA LEU A 37 2.29 -11.41 0.98
C LEU A 37 2.51 -11.54 -0.53
N PRO A 38 1.59 -12.23 -1.26
CA PRO A 38 1.55 -12.17 -2.72
C PRO A 38 1.57 -10.72 -3.22
N GLY A 39 2.38 -10.46 -4.25
CA GLY A 39 2.63 -9.11 -4.78
C GLY A 39 3.90 -8.45 -4.26
N ALA A 40 4.48 -8.90 -3.15
CA ALA A 40 5.76 -8.39 -2.68
C ALA A 40 6.86 -8.61 -3.74
N ILE A 41 7.72 -7.61 -3.94
CA ILE A 41 8.76 -7.63 -4.96
C ILE A 41 10.16 -7.48 -4.37
N LEU A 42 11.12 -8.06 -5.08
CA LEU A 42 12.55 -7.97 -4.83
C LEU A 42 13.26 -7.80 -6.16
N VAL A 43 14.24 -6.91 -6.24
CA VAL A 43 15.18 -6.87 -7.37
C VAL A 43 16.56 -7.30 -6.90
N VAL A 44 17.21 -8.14 -7.70
CA VAL A 44 18.58 -8.61 -7.46
C VAL A 44 19.42 -8.30 -8.67
N ARG A 45 20.54 -7.60 -8.47
CA ARG A 45 21.53 -7.26 -9.49
C ARG A 45 22.46 -8.46 -9.72
N GLU A 46 23.07 -8.56 -10.88
CA GLU A 46 23.95 -9.68 -11.28
C GLU A 46 25.16 -9.96 -10.36
N ASP A 47 25.55 -9.01 -9.52
CA ASP A 47 26.61 -9.14 -8.53
C ASP A 47 26.10 -9.43 -7.09
N GLY A 48 24.80 -9.71 -6.94
CA GLY A 48 24.17 -10.07 -5.68
C GLY A 48 23.63 -8.90 -4.85
N HIS A 49 23.78 -7.63 -5.29
CA HIS A 49 23.10 -6.53 -4.62
C HIS A 49 21.58 -6.65 -4.78
N LEU A 50 20.83 -6.37 -3.72
CA LEU A 50 19.39 -6.54 -3.71
C LEU A 50 18.65 -5.37 -3.04
N VAL A 51 17.40 -5.14 -3.45
CA VAL A 51 16.45 -4.20 -2.83
C VAL A 51 15.05 -4.79 -2.86
N GLY A 52 14.31 -4.67 -1.77
CA GLY A 52 13.00 -5.30 -1.59
C GLY A 52 13.09 -6.60 -0.78
N SER A 53 12.02 -7.38 -0.75
CA SER A 53 12.02 -8.66 -0.03
C SER A 53 10.84 -9.54 -0.46
N VAL A 54 11.09 -10.85 -0.55
CA VAL A 54 10.09 -11.89 -0.87
C VAL A 54 9.85 -12.87 0.29
N SER A 55 10.80 -12.96 1.25
CA SER A 55 10.71 -13.89 2.37
C SER A 55 11.09 -13.29 3.73
N GLY A 56 11.87 -12.22 3.71
CA GLY A 56 12.40 -11.56 4.91
C GLY A 56 13.72 -12.15 5.42
N GLY A 57 14.50 -12.85 4.58
CA GLY A 57 15.82 -13.34 4.98
C GLY A 57 16.46 -14.34 4.03
N CYS A 58 16.47 -15.63 4.39
CA CYS A 58 17.33 -16.65 3.74
C CYS A 58 17.10 -16.90 2.24
N ILE A 59 15.90 -16.63 1.71
CA ILE A 59 15.64 -16.78 0.27
C ILE A 59 16.30 -15.63 -0.50
N GLU A 60 16.33 -14.44 0.07
CA GLU A 60 17.04 -13.29 -0.49
C GLU A 60 18.53 -13.58 -0.64
N ASP A 61 19.15 -14.19 0.37
CA ASP A 61 20.56 -14.58 0.33
C ASP A 61 20.83 -15.62 -0.75
N ASP A 62 19.97 -16.66 -0.88
CA ASP A 62 20.08 -17.67 -1.95
C ASP A 62 19.95 -17.05 -3.35
N LEU A 63 19.03 -16.09 -3.53
CA LEU A 63 18.85 -15.41 -4.80
C LEU A 63 20.04 -14.51 -5.14
N ALA A 64 20.63 -13.84 -4.16
CA ALA A 64 21.83 -13.02 -4.31
C ALA A 64 23.05 -13.88 -4.68
N ASP A 65 23.21 -15.04 -4.01
CA ASP A 65 24.28 -16.01 -4.33
C ASP A 65 24.12 -16.56 -5.76
N LYS A 66 22.90 -16.97 -6.15
CA LYS A 66 22.59 -17.43 -7.51
C LYS A 66 22.84 -16.35 -8.57
N ALA A 67 22.54 -15.09 -8.27
CA ALA A 67 22.80 -13.97 -9.17
C ALA A 67 24.31 -13.82 -9.41
N SER A 68 25.11 -13.76 -8.34
CA SER A 68 26.56 -13.61 -8.41
C SER A 68 27.25 -14.78 -9.14
N GLN A 69 26.67 -15.96 -9.06
CA GLN A 69 27.13 -17.18 -9.72
C GLN A 69 26.52 -17.37 -11.13
N GLN A 70 25.72 -16.44 -11.64
CA GLN A 70 25.02 -16.51 -12.92
C GLN A 70 24.12 -17.75 -13.07
N GLN A 71 23.50 -18.18 -11.98
CA GLN A 71 22.63 -19.36 -11.91
C GLN A 71 21.13 -19.01 -11.96
N LEU A 72 20.78 -17.73 -12.05
CA LEU A 72 19.40 -17.28 -12.20
C LEU A 72 18.87 -17.60 -13.61
N PRO A 73 17.55 -17.80 -13.76
CA PRO A 73 16.94 -18.09 -15.06
C PRO A 73 17.20 -16.99 -16.09
N THR A 74 17.53 -17.35 -17.33
CA THR A 74 17.71 -16.40 -18.44
C THR A 74 16.41 -16.06 -19.16
N GLN A 75 15.32 -16.73 -18.81
CA GLN A 75 13.95 -16.52 -19.29
C GLN A 75 13.02 -16.38 -18.09
N PRO A 76 11.83 -15.78 -18.23
CA PRO A 76 10.82 -15.76 -17.17
C PRO A 76 10.53 -17.18 -16.64
N ALA A 77 10.58 -17.36 -15.34
CA ALA A 77 10.44 -18.68 -14.71
C ALA A 77 9.74 -18.60 -13.36
N ILE A 78 9.20 -19.73 -12.93
CA ILE A 78 8.66 -19.90 -11.58
C ILE A 78 9.71 -20.62 -10.75
N LEU A 79 10.00 -20.06 -9.57
CA LEU A 79 10.85 -20.67 -8.56
C LEU A 79 9.98 -21.03 -7.34
N GLU A 80 10.21 -22.24 -6.81
CA GLU A 80 9.47 -22.74 -5.64
C GLU A 80 10.48 -23.08 -4.55
N TYR A 81 10.15 -22.65 -3.31
CA TYR A 81 10.97 -22.86 -2.12
C TYR A 81 10.16 -23.55 -1.03
N GLY A 82 10.81 -24.41 -0.23
CA GLY A 82 10.18 -25.08 0.92
C GLY A 82 9.36 -26.32 0.56
N ILE A 83 9.52 -26.89 -0.64
CA ILE A 83 8.81 -28.10 -1.06
C ILE A 83 9.30 -29.33 -0.28
N HIS A 84 10.59 -29.37 0.09
CA HIS A 84 11.21 -30.44 0.86
C HIS A 84 11.55 -29.99 2.28
N GLN A 85 11.41 -30.90 3.27
CA GLN A 85 11.69 -30.60 4.69
C GLN A 85 13.12 -30.08 4.92
N ASP A 86 14.10 -30.60 4.18
CA ASP A 86 15.50 -30.19 4.27
C ASP A 86 15.71 -28.75 3.76
N GLU A 87 15.01 -28.35 2.70
CA GLU A 87 15.00 -26.97 2.20
C GLU A 87 14.28 -26.03 3.16
N ALA A 88 13.15 -26.43 3.72
CA ALA A 88 12.40 -25.64 4.69
C ALA A 88 13.26 -25.31 5.94
N GLN A 89 14.09 -26.26 6.40
CA GLN A 89 15.05 -26.03 7.49
C GLN A 89 16.19 -25.10 7.06
N ARG A 90 16.74 -25.28 5.85
CA ARG A 90 17.83 -24.46 5.32
C ARG A 90 17.44 -22.99 5.14
N PHE A 91 16.21 -22.75 4.69
CA PHE A 91 15.70 -21.40 4.41
C PHE A 91 14.89 -20.78 5.56
N GLY A 92 14.98 -21.35 6.76
CA GLY A 92 14.32 -20.79 7.94
C GLY A 92 12.79 -20.74 7.82
N ILE A 93 12.19 -21.68 7.09
CA ILE A 93 10.74 -21.86 6.94
C ILE A 93 10.28 -23.05 7.80
N PRO A 94 10.40 -22.99 9.15
CA PRO A 94 10.30 -24.17 10.02
C PRO A 94 8.88 -24.75 10.11
N CYS A 95 7.87 -24.05 9.62
CA CYS A 95 6.46 -24.44 9.74
C CYS A 95 5.90 -25.15 8.50
N GLY A 96 6.75 -25.69 7.61
CA GLY A 96 6.29 -26.29 6.36
C GLY A 96 5.69 -25.28 5.38
N GLY A 97 6.07 -24.01 5.49
CA GLY A 97 5.68 -22.95 4.57
C GLY A 97 6.29 -23.21 3.19
N GLN A 98 5.54 -22.89 2.16
CA GLN A 98 6.02 -22.89 0.78
C GLN A 98 5.92 -21.48 0.22
N LEU A 99 6.88 -21.12 -0.63
CA LEU A 99 6.90 -19.85 -1.33
C LEU A 99 7.05 -20.10 -2.82
N LYS A 100 6.15 -19.53 -3.60
CA LYS A 100 6.20 -19.53 -5.07
C LYS A 100 6.45 -18.12 -5.55
N ILE A 101 7.54 -17.91 -6.28
CA ILE A 101 7.93 -16.62 -6.82
C ILE A 101 8.07 -16.68 -8.34
N PHE A 102 7.74 -15.60 -8.99
CA PHE A 102 8.02 -15.35 -10.40
C PHE A 102 9.37 -14.65 -10.51
N ALA A 103 10.27 -15.18 -11.33
CA ALA A 103 11.59 -14.64 -11.62
C ALA A 103 11.60 -14.11 -13.06
N GLU A 104 11.95 -12.84 -13.24
CA GLU A 104 12.01 -12.18 -14.52
C GLU A 104 13.37 -11.53 -14.75
N PRO A 105 14.12 -11.91 -15.81
CA PRO A 105 15.34 -11.23 -16.18
C PRO A 105 15.04 -9.85 -16.76
N LEU A 106 15.71 -8.83 -16.26
CA LEU A 106 15.63 -7.45 -16.71
C LEU A 106 16.92 -7.08 -17.45
N THR A 107 16.79 -6.57 -18.67
CA THR A 107 17.91 -6.17 -19.52
C THR A 107 17.85 -4.72 -20.00
N ASP A 108 16.68 -4.08 -19.88
CA ASP A 108 16.44 -2.71 -20.32
C ASP A 108 15.52 -1.98 -19.32
N ALA A 109 15.91 -0.77 -18.92
CA ALA A 109 15.12 0.09 -18.05
C ALA A 109 13.74 0.44 -18.63
N ALA A 110 13.58 0.40 -19.96
CA ALA A 110 12.29 0.60 -20.62
C ALA A 110 11.22 -0.42 -20.21
N GLN A 111 11.61 -1.62 -19.76
CA GLN A 111 10.71 -2.64 -19.27
C GLN A 111 9.97 -2.19 -17.98
N LEU A 112 10.57 -1.28 -17.19
CA LEU A 112 10.05 -0.79 -15.91
C LEU A 112 9.30 0.55 -16.05
N ALA A 113 9.51 1.28 -17.14
CA ALA A 113 8.96 2.62 -17.33
C ALA A 113 7.42 2.69 -17.19
N PRO A 114 6.61 1.75 -17.74
CA PRO A 114 5.15 1.79 -17.55
C PRO A 114 4.70 1.63 -16.12
N MET A 115 5.39 0.80 -15.33
CA MET A 115 5.11 0.61 -13.90
C MET A 115 5.43 1.87 -13.11
N LEU A 116 6.64 2.43 -13.27
CA LEU A 116 7.05 3.67 -12.61
C LEU A 116 6.13 4.84 -12.98
N GLN A 117 5.75 4.96 -14.25
CA GLN A 117 4.82 5.98 -14.71
C GLN A 117 3.44 5.82 -14.07
N SER A 118 2.92 4.59 -13.99
CA SER A 118 1.63 4.30 -13.38
C SER A 118 1.61 4.67 -11.89
N LEU A 119 2.65 4.27 -11.16
CA LEU A 119 2.82 4.62 -9.75
C LEU A 119 2.89 6.15 -9.54
N ALA A 120 3.69 6.85 -10.37
CA ALA A 120 3.81 8.31 -10.31
C ALA A 120 2.50 9.05 -10.60
N GLN A 121 1.68 8.50 -11.51
CA GLN A 121 0.38 9.05 -11.88
C GLN A 121 -0.77 8.57 -10.99
N ARG A 122 -0.48 7.80 -9.94
CA ARG A 122 -1.48 7.20 -9.04
C ARG A 122 -2.53 6.37 -9.78
N ARG A 123 -2.11 5.59 -10.78
CA ARG A 123 -2.98 4.71 -11.56
C ARG A 123 -2.67 3.25 -11.28
N LEU A 124 -3.69 2.42 -11.34
CA LEU A 124 -3.54 0.97 -11.28
C LEU A 124 -3.14 0.42 -12.65
N LEU A 125 -2.14 -0.46 -12.65
CA LEU A 125 -1.62 -1.13 -13.82
C LEU A 125 -1.60 -2.64 -13.60
N LYS A 126 -2.25 -3.40 -14.46
CA LYS A 126 -2.04 -4.84 -14.60
C LYS A 126 -0.89 -5.06 -15.58
N ARG A 127 0.12 -5.79 -15.15
CA ARG A 127 1.23 -6.23 -15.98
C ARG A 127 1.16 -7.74 -16.17
N SER A 128 1.24 -8.18 -17.40
CA SER A 128 1.20 -9.59 -17.79
C SER A 128 2.48 -9.95 -18.52
N VAL A 129 3.12 -11.03 -18.12
CA VAL A 129 4.37 -11.55 -18.72
C VAL A 129 4.14 -12.97 -19.17
N ASN A 130 4.43 -13.27 -20.44
CA ASN A 130 4.37 -14.62 -20.97
C ASN A 130 5.64 -15.39 -20.58
N LEU A 131 5.48 -16.57 -19.96
CA LEU A 131 6.61 -17.38 -19.47
C LEU A 131 7.44 -17.99 -20.62
N GLN A 132 6.83 -18.22 -21.80
CA GLN A 132 7.50 -18.88 -22.92
C GLN A 132 8.23 -17.86 -23.82
N SER A 133 7.55 -16.75 -24.15
CA SER A 133 8.09 -15.75 -25.07
C SER A 133 8.79 -14.59 -24.40
N GLY A 134 8.52 -14.35 -23.11
CA GLY A 134 8.92 -13.13 -22.40
C GLY A 134 8.14 -11.88 -22.83
N GLU A 135 7.08 -12.03 -23.63
CA GLU A 135 6.23 -10.91 -24.05
C GLU A 135 5.59 -10.24 -22.83
N VAL A 136 5.56 -8.90 -22.83
CA VAL A 136 5.02 -8.09 -21.75
C VAL A 136 3.86 -7.25 -22.25
N CYS A 137 2.71 -7.36 -21.60
CA CYS A 137 1.53 -6.54 -21.84
C CYS A 137 1.19 -5.70 -20.61
N HIS A 138 0.75 -4.45 -20.85
CA HIS A 138 0.32 -3.53 -19.81
C HIS A 138 -1.13 -3.11 -20.05
N GLN A 139 -1.96 -3.14 -19.01
CA GLN A 139 -3.35 -2.74 -19.08
C GLN A 139 -3.74 -1.89 -17.88
N PRO A 140 -4.25 -0.66 -18.08
CA PRO A 140 -4.91 0.09 -17.02
C PRO A 140 -6.10 -0.72 -16.49
N ILE A 141 -6.28 -0.78 -15.18
CA ILE A 141 -7.32 -1.61 -14.58
C ILE A 141 -7.92 -0.97 -13.31
N LEU A 142 -9.15 -1.35 -12.98
CA LEU A 142 -9.83 -1.18 -11.71
C LEU A 142 -10.73 -2.42 -11.52
N PRO A 143 -10.76 -3.10 -10.36
CA PRO A 143 -9.96 -2.86 -9.15
C PRO A 143 -8.59 -3.55 -9.16
N GLU A 144 -7.82 -3.32 -8.11
CA GLU A 144 -6.57 -4.03 -7.82
C GLU A 144 -6.81 -5.52 -7.59
N GLY A 145 -5.86 -6.36 -7.99
CA GLY A 145 -5.90 -7.80 -7.80
C GLY A 145 -4.63 -8.35 -7.12
N LEU A 146 -4.65 -9.62 -6.76
CA LEU A 146 -3.44 -10.34 -6.37
C LEU A 146 -2.75 -10.95 -7.59
N PRO A 147 -1.42 -11.14 -7.55
CA PRO A 147 -0.71 -11.85 -8.61
C PRO A 147 -1.25 -13.25 -8.82
N TYR A 148 -1.33 -13.68 -10.05
CA TYR A 148 -1.79 -15.03 -10.41
C TYR A 148 -1.17 -15.52 -11.70
N LEU A 149 -1.23 -16.84 -11.89
CA LEU A 149 -0.85 -17.52 -13.11
C LEU A 149 -2.12 -17.95 -13.87
N ASP A 150 -2.14 -17.67 -15.16
CA ASP A 150 -3.17 -18.13 -16.09
C ASP A 150 -2.50 -18.71 -17.33
N ASN A 151 -2.51 -20.05 -17.44
CA ASN A 151 -1.76 -20.79 -18.43
C ASN A 151 -0.27 -20.38 -18.45
N ASP A 152 0.22 -19.83 -19.56
CA ASP A 152 1.60 -19.36 -19.74
C ASP A 152 1.80 -17.90 -19.34
N TRP A 153 0.83 -17.23 -18.74
CA TRP A 153 0.91 -15.83 -18.36
C TRP A 153 0.98 -15.66 -16.84
N PHE A 154 1.96 -14.88 -16.40
CA PHE A 154 2.01 -14.34 -15.05
C PHE A 154 1.42 -12.93 -15.04
N HIS A 155 0.47 -12.68 -14.16
CA HIS A 155 -0.19 -11.40 -13.97
C HIS A 155 0.20 -10.79 -12.63
N SER A 156 0.62 -9.54 -12.64
CA SER A 156 0.92 -8.74 -11.45
C SER A 156 0.24 -7.38 -11.52
N TYR A 157 0.10 -6.74 -10.37
CA TYR A 157 -0.59 -5.47 -10.23
C TYR A 157 0.33 -4.45 -9.56
N PHE A 158 0.38 -3.24 -10.11
CA PHE A 158 1.12 -2.12 -9.57
C PHE A 158 0.14 -0.97 -9.36
N GLY A 159 0.07 -0.45 -8.14
CA GLY A 159 -0.90 0.56 -7.76
C GLY A 159 -0.30 1.69 -6.95
N PRO A 160 -1.06 2.78 -6.76
CA PRO A 160 -0.61 3.92 -6.00
C PRO A 160 -0.40 3.53 -4.54
N GLN A 161 0.62 4.13 -3.93
CA GLN A 161 0.81 4.06 -2.49
C GLN A 161 -0.45 4.55 -1.76
N TRP A 162 -0.84 3.84 -0.71
CA TRP A 162 -1.92 4.26 0.18
C TRP A 162 -1.58 5.60 0.83
N ARG A 163 -2.54 6.52 0.84
CA ARG A 163 -2.39 7.85 1.46
C ARG A 163 -3.18 7.93 2.75
N LEU A 164 -2.63 8.64 3.73
CA LEU A 164 -3.35 9.03 4.94
C LEU A 164 -3.25 10.54 5.11
N LEU A 165 -4.39 11.24 4.97
CA LEU A 165 -4.51 12.64 5.38
C LEU A 165 -4.96 12.69 6.84
N ILE A 166 -4.13 13.30 7.66
CA ILE A 166 -4.42 13.57 9.07
C ILE A 166 -4.81 15.05 9.21
N ILE A 167 -6.00 15.32 9.71
CA ILE A 167 -6.44 16.67 10.06
C ILE A 167 -6.20 16.87 11.54
N GLY A 168 -5.18 17.64 11.89
CA GLY A 168 -4.76 17.93 13.27
C GLY A 168 -3.35 17.49 13.59
N ALA A 169 -2.44 18.44 13.75
CA ALA A 169 -1.01 18.25 14.02
C ALA A 169 -0.69 18.23 15.52
N ASN A 170 -1.59 17.68 16.34
CA ASN A 170 -1.39 17.50 17.78
C ASN A 170 -0.58 16.22 18.10
N GLN A 171 -0.39 15.92 19.38
CA GLN A 171 0.36 14.74 19.83
C GLN A 171 -0.15 13.43 19.21
N LEU A 172 -1.48 13.25 19.12
CA LEU A 172 -2.05 12.06 18.48
C LEU A 172 -1.73 12.03 16.98
N GLY A 173 -1.87 13.18 16.30
CA GLY A 173 -1.53 13.31 14.88
C GLY A 173 -0.07 12.95 14.60
N SER A 174 0.86 13.41 15.44
CA SER A 174 2.29 13.10 15.30
C SER A 174 2.58 11.61 15.45
N VAL A 175 2.02 10.97 16.48
CA VAL A 175 2.22 9.52 16.71
C VAL A 175 1.57 8.69 15.59
N LEU A 176 0.36 9.08 15.17
CA LEU A 176 -0.36 8.42 14.08
C LEU A 176 0.43 8.52 12.77
N ALA A 177 1.00 9.69 12.47
CA ALA A 177 1.81 9.93 11.28
C ALA A 177 3.06 9.03 11.26
N ALA A 178 3.82 8.99 12.35
CA ALA A 178 5.03 8.16 12.45
C ALA A 178 4.72 6.66 12.29
N MET A 179 3.65 6.17 12.93
CA MET A 179 3.25 4.77 12.82
C MET A 179 2.69 4.42 11.43
N ALA A 180 1.93 5.33 10.80
CA ALA A 180 1.39 5.13 9.46
C ALA A 180 2.49 5.04 8.40
N GLN A 181 3.57 5.81 8.52
CA GLN A 181 4.75 5.70 7.66
C GLN A 181 5.40 4.32 7.74
N ALA A 182 5.50 3.74 8.93
CA ALA A 182 6.01 2.38 9.11
C ALA A 182 5.11 1.30 8.48
N LEU A 183 3.84 1.62 8.21
CA LEU A 183 2.88 0.79 7.48
C LEU A 183 2.79 1.14 5.98
N ASP A 184 3.78 1.86 5.47
CA ASP A 184 3.92 2.26 4.07
C ASP A 184 2.81 3.21 3.56
N PHE A 185 2.17 3.99 4.45
CA PHE A 185 1.30 5.08 4.03
C PHE A 185 2.12 6.32 3.64
N HIS A 186 1.76 6.93 2.52
CA HIS A 186 2.14 8.32 2.25
C HIS A 186 1.30 9.23 3.16
N VAL A 187 1.95 9.82 4.14
CA VAL A 187 1.29 10.62 5.18
C VAL A 187 1.29 12.10 4.79
N MET A 188 0.11 12.70 4.83
CA MET A 188 -0.13 14.13 4.68
C MET A 188 -0.75 14.66 5.96
N ILE A 189 -0.36 15.85 6.36
CA ILE A 189 -0.87 16.53 7.56
C ILE A 189 -1.42 17.90 7.21
N CYS A 190 -2.60 18.21 7.72
CA CYS A 190 -3.22 19.52 7.61
C CYS A 190 -3.61 20.02 9.00
N ASP A 191 -3.14 21.20 9.34
CA ASP A 191 -3.61 21.97 10.50
C ASP A 191 -3.44 23.45 10.17
N PRO A 192 -4.53 24.26 10.18
CA PRO A 192 -4.46 25.67 9.83
C PRO A 192 -3.82 26.55 10.92
N ARG A 193 -3.58 25.99 12.12
CA ARG A 193 -2.99 26.72 13.24
C ARG A 193 -1.46 26.77 13.12
N GLU A 194 -0.91 27.98 13.04
CA GLU A 194 0.54 28.20 12.84
C GLU A 194 1.39 27.62 13.96
N GLU A 195 0.91 27.65 15.21
CA GLU A 195 1.59 27.07 16.36
C GLU A 195 1.79 25.55 16.19
N MET A 196 0.83 24.85 15.61
CA MET A 196 0.95 23.41 15.35
C MET A 196 2.02 23.11 14.30
N ARG A 197 2.17 23.98 13.30
CA ARG A 197 3.22 23.85 12.28
C ARG A 197 4.62 24.03 12.88
N ALA A 198 4.78 24.98 13.77
CA ALA A 198 6.07 25.24 14.42
C ALA A 198 6.53 24.07 15.33
N GLU A 199 5.59 23.33 15.90
CA GLU A 199 5.83 22.17 16.77
C GLU A 199 5.87 20.84 16.02
N TRP A 200 5.63 20.84 14.70
CA TRP A 200 5.62 19.61 13.91
C TRP A 200 7.03 19.14 13.58
N HIS A 201 7.38 17.93 14.02
CA HIS A 201 8.72 17.36 13.87
C HIS A 201 8.74 15.96 13.21
N VAL A 202 7.60 15.48 12.68
CA VAL A 202 7.56 14.16 12.02
C VAL A 202 8.11 14.30 10.61
N GLU A 203 9.34 13.80 10.41
CA GLU A 203 9.97 13.77 9.10
C GLU A 203 9.21 12.84 8.12
N GLY A 204 9.24 13.17 6.84
CA GLY A 204 8.63 12.35 5.77
C GLY A 204 7.10 12.45 5.69
N ALA A 205 6.44 13.24 6.51
CA ALA A 205 5.03 13.60 6.34
C ALA A 205 4.92 14.95 5.60
N ASP A 206 4.10 15.01 4.57
CA ASP A 206 3.91 16.23 3.78
C ASP A 206 2.96 17.19 4.50
N TRP A 207 3.47 18.34 4.87
CA TRP A 207 2.62 19.41 5.44
C TRP A 207 1.86 20.12 4.33
N LEU A 208 0.52 20.07 4.41
CA LEU A 208 -0.39 20.75 3.48
C LEU A 208 -0.95 22.01 4.15
N PRO A 209 -0.56 23.19 3.69
CA PRO A 209 -1.09 24.44 4.24
C PRO A 209 -2.52 24.71 3.73
N GLY A 210 -3.35 25.33 4.53
CA GLY A 210 -4.70 25.73 4.15
C GLY A 210 -5.77 25.29 5.13
N MET A 211 -7.02 25.57 4.80
CA MET A 211 -8.16 25.10 5.57
C MET A 211 -8.45 23.63 5.25
N PRO A 212 -8.97 22.85 6.21
CA PRO A 212 -9.13 21.41 6.04
C PRO A 212 -10.01 20.98 4.86
N ASP A 213 -11.06 21.73 4.54
CA ASP A 213 -11.95 21.51 3.39
C ASP A 213 -11.21 21.76 2.06
N ASP A 214 -10.50 22.88 1.93
CA ASP A 214 -9.70 23.18 0.74
C ASP A 214 -8.63 22.10 0.50
N VAL A 215 -7.93 21.69 1.55
CA VAL A 215 -6.91 20.63 1.46
C VAL A 215 -7.50 19.30 1.02
N VAL A 216 -8.69 18.93 1.51
CA VAL A 216 -9.38 17.71 1.06
C VAL A 216 -9.71 17.80 -0.43
N LEU A 217 -10.19 18.95 -0.91
CA LEU A 217 -10.49 19.14 -2.34
C LEU A 217 -9.21 19.10 -3.19
N ASP A 218 -8.14 19.76 -2.75
CA ASP A 218 -6.88 19.87 -3.49
C ASP A 218 -6.18 18.51 -3.68
N ILE A 219 -6.22 17.63 -2.67
CA ILE A 219 -5.60 16.28 -2.79
C ILE A 219 -6.42 15.33 -3.66
N ALA A 220 -7.65 15.69 -4.02
CA ALA A 220 -8.56 14.85 -4.79
C ALA A 220 -8.54 13.37 -4.30
N PRO A 221 -9.20 13.05 -3.16
CA PRO A 221 -9.10 11.73 -2.55
C PRO A 221 -9.60 10.63 -3.48
N ASP A 222 -8.78 9.62 -3.70
CA ASP A 222 -9.04 8.43 -4.50
C ASP A 222 -9.36 7.21 -3.60
N PRO A 223 -9.71 6.04 -4.16
CA PRO A 223 -9.98 4.81 -3.40
C PRO A 223 -8.78 4.26 -2.59
N HIS A 224 -7.58 4.85 -2.70
CA HIS A 224 -6.40 4.54 -1.89
C HIS A 224 -6.11 5.63 -0.85
N THR A 225 -7.06 6.52 -0.57
CA THR A 225 -6.91 7.62 0.37
C THR A 225 -7.75 7.38 1.63
N ALA A 226 -7.12 7.46 2.80
CA ALA A 226 -7.79 7.54 4.09
C ALA A 226 -7.71 8.98 4.62
N ILE A 227 -8.75 9.43 5.33
CA ILE A 227 -8.81 10.75 5.97
C ILE A 227 -9.21 10.57 7.43
N VAL A 228 -8.43 11.13 8.35
CA VAL A 228 -8.65 11.00 9.79
C VAL A 228 -8.60 12.37 10.46
N ALA A 229 -9.72 12.80 11.02
CA ALA A 229 -9.85 14.08 11.73
C ALA A 229 -9.63 13.90 13.24
N VAL A 230 -8.59 14.57 13.79
CA VAL A 230 -8.14 14.43 15.19
C VAL A 230 -7.80 15.79 15.83
N THR A 231 -8.33 16.91 15.33
CA THR A 231 -7.98 18.25 15.86
C THR A 231 -8.51 18.51 17.26
N HIS A 232 -9.54 17.79 17.71
CA HIS A 232 -10.38 18.09 18.87
C HIS A 232 -11.25 19.36 18.72
N ASP A 233 -11.10 20.14 17.63
CA ASP A 233 -11.98 21.25 17.29
C ASP A 233 -13.07 20.76 16.32
N PRO A 234 -14.36 20.73 16.77
CA PRO A 234 -15.43 20.25 15.92
C PRO A 234 -15.62 21.06 14.63
N LYS A 235 -15.20 22.33 14.58
CA LYS A 235 -15.32 23.15 13.38
C LYS A 235 -14.33 22.72 12.32
N LEU A 236 -13.05 22.57 12.69
CA LEU A 236 -12.01 22.13 11.78
C LEU A 236 -12.25 20.67 11.30
N ASP A 237 -12.64 19.79 12.24
CA ASP A 237 -12.96 18.41 11.88
C ASP A 237 -14.15 18.35 10.90
N ASP A 238 -15.26 19.05 11.22
CA ASP A 238 -16.48 19.02 10.41
C ASP A 238 -16.27 19.64 9.02
N MET A 239 -15.42 20.69 8.86
CA MET A 239 -15.03 21.24 7.56
C MET A 239 -14.38 20.19 6.67
N ALA A 240 -13.36 19.49 7.17
CA ALA A 240 -12.74 18.39 6.42
C ALA A 240 -13.73 17.30 6.06
N LEU A 241 -14.58 16.89 7.02
CA LEU A 241 -15.54 15.79 6.85
C LEU A 241 -16.62 16.08 5.81
N LEU A 242 -17.05 17.35 5.65
CA LEU A 242 -18.04 17.75 4.65
C LEU A 242 -17.58 17.42 3.23
N GLU A 243 -16.32 17.65 2.92
CA GLU A 243 -15.76 17.33 1.60
C GLU A 243 -15.26 15.87 1.51
N ALA A 244 -14.67 15.35 2.59
CA ALA A 244 -14.20 13.98 2.64
C ALA A 244 -15.32 12.96 2.38
N LEU A 245 -16.50 13.16 2.98
CA LEU A 245 -17.63 12.22 2.86
C LEU A 245 -18.24 12.17 1.46
N LYS A 246 -18.05 13.20 0.64
CA LYS A 246 -18.44 13.24 -0.79
C LYS A 246 -17.39 12.60 -1.71
N SER A 247 -16.16 12.44 -1.22
CA SER A 247 -15.02 11.95 -2.01
C SER A 247 -15.01 10.43 -2.19
N GLU A 248 -14.07 9.93 -2.99
CA GLU A 248 -13.86 8.50 -3.19
C GLU A 248 -12.96 7.85 -2.11
N ALA A 249 -12.54 8.58 -1.08
CA ALA A 249 -11.70 8.05 0.00
C ALA A 249 -12.25 6.73 0.55
N PHE A 250 -11.39 5.72 0.70
CA PHE A 250 -11.85 4.39 1.19
C PHE A 250 -12.19 4.39 2.68
N TYR A 251 -11.62 5.33 3.44
CA TYR A 251 -11.81 5.42 4.88
C TYR A 251 -11.88 6.88 5.31
N ILE A 252 -12.89 7.21 6.11
CA ILE A 252 -13.07 8.54 6.68
C ILE A 252 -13.39 8.37 8.16
N GLY A 253 -12.49 8.81 9.04
CA GLY A 253 -12.60 8.63 10.47
C GLY A 253 -12.55 9.94 11.24
N ALA A 254 -13.20 9.99 12.40
CA ALA A 254 -13.15 11.16 13.26
C ALA A 254 -13.06 10.78 14.74
N LEU A 255 -12.16 11.48 15.44
CA LEU A 255 -12.00 11.34 16.89
C LEU A 255 -13.21 11.88 17.64
N GLY A 256 -13.56 11.24 18.76
CA GLY A 256 -14.60 11.70 19.65
C GLY A 256 -15.31 10.58 20.40
N SER A 257 -16.11 10.92 21.39
CA SER A 257 -16.96 9.96 22.09
C SER A 257 -18.19 9.58 21.23
N VAL A 258 -18.83 8.45 21.55
CA VAL A 258 -20.08 8.04 20.90
C VAL A 258 -21.11 9.19 20.89
N LYS A 259 -21.28 9.86 22.03
CA LYS A 259 -22.21 11.01 22.13
C LYS A 259 -21.84 12.17 21.22
N ASN A 260 -20.53 12.44 21.05
CA ASN A 260 -20.06 13.50 20.17
C ASN A 260 -20.25 13.11 18.70
N GLN A 261 -20.09 11.86 18.35
CA GLN A 261 -20.32 11.38 16.98
C GLN A 261 -21.80 11.49 16.58
N GLU A 262 -22.73 11.17 17.46
CA GLU A 262 -24.17 11.39 17.18
C GLU A 262 -24.48 12.84 16.89
N LYS A 263 -23.94 13.78 17.70
CA LYS A 263 -24.11 15.22 17.46
C LYS A 263 -23.43 15.65 16.15
N ARG A 264 -22.25 15.09 15.83
CA ARG A 264 -21.53 15.36 14.59
C ARG A 264 -22.36 14.91 13.37
N LYS A 265 -22.87 13.69 13.39
CA LYS A 265 -23.73 13.17 12.33
C LYS A 265 -24.98 14.04 12.11
N GLN A 266 -25.59 14.55 13.19
CA GLN A 266 -26.71 15.49 13.09
C GLN A 266 -26.31 16.80 12.41
N ARG A 267 -25.14 17.38 12.76
CA ARG A 267 -24.64 18.60 12.11
C ARG A 267 -24.32 18.35 10.63
N LEU A 268 -23.62 17.28 10.32
CA LEU A 268 -23.27 16.92 8.94
C LEU A 268 -24.50 16.78 8.04
N ARG A 269 -25.58 16.17 8.54
CA ARG A 269 -26.86 16.11 7.82
C ARG A 269 -27.47 17.47 7.55
N SER A 270 -27.21 18.48 8.35
CA SER A 270 -27.72 19.84 8.10
C SER A 270 -26.97 20.59 6.99
N PHE A 271 -25.91 20.02 6.43
CA PHE A 271 -25.07 20.56 5.35
C PHE A 271 -25.19 19.75 4.05
N ASP A 272 -26.40 19.29 3.72
CA ASP A 272 -26.71 18.61 2.45
C ASP A 272 -25.96 17.29 2.18
N LEU A 273 -25.48 16.62 3.23
CA LEU A 273 -24.96 15.25 3.10
C LEU A 273 -26.10 14.24 3.18
N SER A 274 -26.07 13.29 2.26
CA SER A 274 -27.00 12.15 2.26
C SER A 274 -26.72 11.18 3.44
N GLU A 275 -27.72 10.37 3.80
CA GLU A 275 -27.54 9.32 4.81
C GLU A 275 -26.44 8.31 4.43
N GLN A 276 -26.27 8.02 3.14
CA GLN A 276 -25.21 7.14 2.65
C GLN A 276 -23.84 7.73 2.91
N GLU A 277 -23.65 9.02 2.60
CA GLU A 277 -22.37 9.73 2.86
C GLU A 277 -22.07 9.80 4.35
N VAL A 278 -23.04 10.20 5.19
CA VAL A 278 -22.83 10.28 6.65
C VAL A 278 -22.52 8.90 7.25
N ASN A 279 -23.08 7.82 6.70
CA ASN A 279 -22.80 6.46 7.19
C ASN A 279 -21.41 5.93 6.81
N ARG A 280 -20.68 6.59 5.91
CA ARG A 280 -19.27 6.30 5.64
C ARG A 280 -18.34 6.74 6.78
N LEU A 281 -18.84 7.59 7.69
CA LEU A 281 -18.04 8.11 8.80
C LEU A 281 -17.79 7.04 9.86
N HIS A 282 -16.53 6.66 10.05
CA HIS A 282 -16.04 5.87 11.17
C HIS A 282 -15.91 6.76 12.41
N GLY A 283 -16.81 6.63 13.34
CA GLY A 283 -16.84 7.46 14.55
C GLY A 283 -17.54 6.80 15.73
N PRO A 284 -16.89 6.69 16.86
CA PRO A 284 -15.48 7.04 17.17
C PRO A 284 -14.47 6.27 16.33
N VAL A 285 -13.47 6.99 15.79
CA VAL A 285 -12.41 6.38 14.97
C VAL A 285 -11.60 5.34 15.75
N GLY A 286 -11.30 4.23 15.10
CA GLY A 286 -10.47 3.15 15.63
C GLY A 286 -11.25 2.00 16.27
N LEU A 287 -10.62 0.83 16.28
CA LEU A 287 -11.19 -0.38 16.90
C LEU A 287 -11.28 -0.23 18.43
N ARG A 288 -12.30 -0.81 19.02
CA ARG A 288 -12.51 -0.79 20.48
C ARG A 288 -11.57 -1.76 21.21
N ILE A 289 -10.30 -1.39 21.34
CA ILE A 289 -9.26 -2.19 22.01
C ILE A 289 -8.97 -1.72 23.45
N GLY A 290 -9.73 -0.74 23.98
CA GLY A 290 -9.52 -0.17 25.31
C GLY A 290 -8.43 0.92 25.34
N SER A 291 -8.08 1.51 24.19
CA SER A 291 -7.08 2.58 24.04
C SER A 291 -7.39 3.82 24.90
N ARG A 292 -6.36 4.40 25.52
CA ARG A 292 -6.46 5.58 26.40
C ARG A 292 -5.40 6.63 26.11
N THR A 293 -4.19 6.22 25.73
CA THR A 293 -3.08 7.13 25.41
C THR A 293 -3.08 7.46 23.92
N PRO A 294 -2.46 8.58 23.49
CA PRO A 294 -2.32 8.91 22.07
C PRO A 294 -1.73 7.77 21.23
N ALA A 295 -0.74 7.06 21.75
CA ALA A 295 -0.13 5.92 21.05
C ALA A 295 -1.09 4.74 20.90
N GLU A 296 -1.83 4.39 21.95
CA GLU A 296 -2.85 3.32 21.89
C GLU A 296 -4.01 3.68 20.95
N ILE A 297 -4.42 4.97 20.93
CA ILE A 297 -5.44 5.46 20.00
C ILE A 297 -4.92 5.38 18.56
N ALA A 298 -3.67 5.76 18.29
CA ALA A 298 -3.06 5.62 16.97
C ALA A 298 -3.03 4.15 16.50
N VAL A 299 -2.64 3.21 17.36
CA VAL A 299 -2.72 1.76 17.09
C VAL A 299 -4.15 1.33 16.76
N SER A 300 -5.13 1.79 17.53
CA SER A 300 -6.55 1.51 17.30
C SER A 300 -7.04 1.99 15.94
N ILE A 301 -6.66 3.22 15.54
CA ILE A 301 -6.99 3.81 14.24
C ILE A 301 -6.34 3.01 13.11
N LEU A 302 -5.06 2.73 13.20
CA LEU A 302 -4.33 1.99 12.17
C LEU A 302 -4.82 0.56 12.03
N ALA A 303 -5.21 -0.09 13.13
CA ALA A 303 -5.81 -1.42 13.08
C ALA A 303 -7.14 -1.42 12.32
N GLU A 304 -7.99 -0.40 12.52
CA GLU A 304 -9.24 -0.25 11.75
C GLU A 304 -8.97 0.04 10.28
N LEU A 305 -8.00 0.92 9.97
CA LEU A 305 -7.58 1.21 8.60
C LEU A 305 -7.12 -0.06 7.85
N ILE A 306 -6.27 -0.87 8.50
CA ILE A 306 -5.80 -2.15 7.95
C ILE A 306 -6.97 -3.11 7.72
N GLN A 307 -7.89 -3.21 8.68
CA GLN A 307 -9.06 -4.07 8.57
C GLN A 307 -9.94 -3.69 7.38
N VAL A 308 -10.28 -2.40 7.24
CA VAL A 308 -11.12 -1.91 6.14
C VAL A 308 -10.40 -2.10 4.80
N ARG A 309 -9.11 -1.78 4.70
CA ARG A 309 -8.30 -2.01 3.50
C ARG A 309 -8.29 -3.47 3.09
N SER A 310 -8.08 -4.39 4.02
CA SER A 310 -8.09 -5.84 3.76
C SER A 310 -9.44 -6.34 3.24
N GLN A 311 -10.54 -5.81 3.76
CA GLN A 311 -11.89 -6.16 3.30
C GLN A 311 -12.13 -5.71 1.86
N LEU A 312 -11.66 -4.51 1.48
CA LEU A 312 -11.78 -4.00 0.11
C LEU A 312 -11.00 -4.88 -0.88
N GLN A 313 -9.78 -5.28 -0.53
CA GLN A 313 -8.97 -6.17 -1.37
C GLN A 313 -9.62 -7.54 -1.54
N GLN A 314 -10.26 -8.09 -0.51
CA GLN A 314 -10.98 -9.37 -0.59
C GLN A 314 -12.23 -9.29 -1.48
N VAL A 315 -12.96 -8.19 -1.47
CA VAL A 315 -14.14 -7.99 -2.34
C VAL A 315 -13.73 -7.92 -3.81
N GLY A 316 -12.61 -7.28 -4.13
CA GLY A 316 -12.04 -7.25 -5.48
C GLY A 316 -11.58 -8.62 -6.00
N LEU A 317 -11.33 -9.58 -5.11
CA LEU A 317 -10.89 -10.94 -5.42
C LEU A 317 -12.05 -11.94 -5.60
N SER A 318 -13.30 -11.54 -5.36
CA SER A 318 -14.46 -12.44 -5.54
C SER A 318 -14.70 -12.76 -7.01
N PRO A 319 -14.90 -14.05 -7.40
CA PRO A 319 -15.15 -14.46 -8.80
C PRO A 319 -16.31 -13.71 -9.47
N ALA A 320 -17.26 -13.19 -8.68
CA ALA A 320 -18.39 -12.39 -9.19
C ALA A 320 -17.98 -11.00 -9.74
N SER A 321 -16.78 -10.51 -9.49
CA SER A 321 -16.28 -9.24 -10.05
C SER A 321 -15.62 -9.41 -11.43
N ALA A 322 -15.13 -10.59 -11.76
CA ALA A 322 -14.55 -10.90 -13.07
C ALA A 322 -15.58 -10.87 -14.20
N ASP A 323 -16.83 -11.28 -13.93
CA ASP A 323 -17.91 -11.30 -14.92
C ASP A 323 -18.51 -9.91 -15.22
N ARG A 324 -18.31 -8.91 -14.35
CA ARG A 324 -18.79 -7.54 -14.58
C ARG A 324 -17.84 -6.68 -15.42
N ALA A 325 -16.60 -7.07 -15.56
CA ALA A 325 -15.62 -6.36 -16.39
C ALA A 325 -15.61 -6.85 -17.86
N ALA A 326 -16.34 -7.94 -18.16
CA ALA A 326 -16.45 -8.54 -19.48
C ALA A 326 -17.80 -8.26 -20.19
N ALA A 327 -18.69 -7.48 -19.58
CA ALA A 327 -19.95 -7.01 -20.15
C ALA A 327 -19.94 -5.50 -20.39
#